data_5bb23d0c325d46dd76a6fdb0e20b70c0
#
_entry.id   5bb23d0c325d46dd76a6fdb0e20b70c0
#
_cell.length_a   1.000
_cell.length_b   1.000
_cell.length_c   1.000
_cell.angle_alpha   90.00
_cell.angle_beta   90.00
_cell.angle_gamma   90.00
#
_symmetry.space_group_name_H-M   'P 1'
#
loop_
_entity.id
_entity.type
_entity.pdbx_description
1 polymer ?
#
loop_
_entity_poly.entity_id
_entity_poly.type
_entity_poly.pdbx_seq_one_letter_code
_entity_poly.pdbx_strand_id
1 'polypeptide(L)'
;MNVEGGDSRRALVVIASTRAADGTYEDRTGPILTAWLSELGYRVPAPVVVPDGPAVGEAVKTGLDEQVDLLITSGGTGISPSDVTPEQTLPFLDRQLPGIPEAIRALGASKTPAAILSRGIAGTAGRTLVVNLPGSRGGVRDGISVLEPILAHVYDQFRGGGH
;
A
#
# COMPACT_ATOMS: atom_id res chain seq x y z
N MET A 1 -17.46 10.35 20.87
CA MET A 1 -16.72 11.52 20.37
C MET A 1 -17.26 11.87 18.99
N ASN A 2 -17.97 12.97 18.89
CA ASN A 2 -18.48 13.45 17.62
C ASN A 2 -17.32 13.92 16.78
N VAL A 3 -16.99 13.19 15.72
CA VAL A 3 -16.15 13.72 14.66
C VAL A 3 -17.10 14.56 13.79
N GLU A 4 -17.15 15.84 14.09
CA GLU A 4 -17.90 16.78 13.26
C GLU A 4 -17.32 16.76 11.85
N GLY A 5 -18.15 16.36 10.87
CA GLY A 5 -18.15 16.88 9.52
C GLY A 5 -16.86 16.85 8.68
N GLY A 6 -15.90 15.99 8.95
CA GLY A 6 -14.80 15.74 8.03
C GLY A 6 -15.18 14.61 7.08
N ASP A 7 -15.10 14.83 5.76
CA ASP A 7 -15.20 13.76 4.80
C ASP A 7 -14.30 12.61 5.22
N SER A 8 -14.85 11.37 5.26
CA SER A 8 -14.05 10.19 5.55
C SER A 8 -12.90 10.10 4.57
N ARG A 9 -11.69 9.79 5.06
CA ARG A 9 -10.55 9.54 4.18
C ARG A 9 -10.84 8.38 3.24
N ARG A 10 -10.27 8.45 2.06
CA ARG A 10 -10.43 7.44 1.03
C ARG A 10 -9.13 6.68 0.84
N ALA A 11 -9.26 5.38 0.65
CA ALA A 11 -8.13 4.51 0.36
C ALA A 11 -8.41 3.63 -0.85
N LEU A 12 -7.35 3.20 -1.52
CA LEU A 12 -7.40 2.24 -2.61
C LEU A 12 -6.39 1.13 -2.32
N VAL A 13 -6.81 -0.11 -2.50
CA VAL A 13 -5.96 -1.29 -2.40
C VAL A 13 -5.81 -1.90 -3.79
N VAL A 14 -4.57 -2.05 -4.24
CA VAL A 14 -4.22 -2.68 -5.52
C VAL A 14 -3.47 -3.98 -5.24
N ILE A 15 -3.98 -5.07 -5.76
CA ILE A 15 -3.34 -6.39 -5.65
C ILE A 15 -2.66 -6.73 -6.97
N ALA A 16 -1.34 -6.80 -6.93
CA ALA A 16 -0.52 -7.19 -8.07
C ALA A 16 -0.30 -8.71 -8.02
N SER A 17 -1.07 -9.44 -8.77
CA SER A 17 -0.97 -10.90 -8.87
C SER A 17 -1.60 -11.38 -10.17
N THR A 18 -0.78 -11.89 -11.06
CA THR A 18 -1.25 -12.46 -12.34
C THR A 18 -2.19 -13.64 -12.10
N ARG A 19 -1.88 -14.52 -11.15
CA ARG A 19 -2.73 -15.66 -10.83
C ARG A 19 -4.04 -15.30 -10.19
N ALA A 20 -4.07 -14.26 -9.34
CA ALA A 20 -5.33 -13.79 -8.76
C ALA A 20 -6.17 -13.05 -9.82
N ALA A 21 -5.53 -12.31 -10.72
CA ALA A 21 -6.22 -11.60 -11.79
C ALA A 21 -6.88 -12.53 -12.81
N ASP A 22 -6.26 -13.68 -13.13
CA ASP A 22 -6.83 -14.66 -14.06
C ASP A 22 -7.77 -15.69 -13.41
N GLY A 23 -7.98 -15.58 -12.09
CA GLY A 23 -8.86 -16.46 -11.34
C GLY A 23 -8.22 -17.79 -10.90
N THR A 24 -6.94 -18.03 -11.22
CA THR A 24 -6.22 -19.27 -10.84
C THR A 24 -5.96 -19.35 -9.34
N TYR A 25 -5.87 -18.20 -8.67
CA TYR A 25 -5.57 -18.08 -7.26
C TYR A 25 -6.50 -17.10 -6.59
N GLU A 26 -6.88 -17.37 -5.34
CA GLU A 26 -7.72 -16.46 -4.56
C GLU A 26 -6.88 -15.33 -3.95
N ASP A 27 -7.34 -14.08 -4.09
CA ASP A 27 -6.75 -12.96 -3.38
C ASP A 27 -6.97 -13.09 -1.88
N ARG A 28 -5.89 -13.20 -1.11
CA ARG A 28 -5.93 -13.36 0.35
C ARG A 28 -5.51 -12.12 1.12
N THR A 29 -4.82 -11.18 0.48
CA THR A 29 -4.29 -9.99 1.15
C THR A 29 -5.22 -8.80 1.01
N GLY A 30 -5.92 -8.66 -0.09
CA GLY A 30 -6.89 -7.60 -0.31
C GLY A 30 -7.95 -7.51 0.80
N PRO A 31 -8.64 -8.62 1.13
CA PRO A 31 -9.62 -8.60 2.21
C PRO A 31 -9.07 -8.18 3.57
N ILE A 32 -7.83 -8.56 3.90
CA ILE A 32 -7.18 -8.14 5.15
C ILE A 32 -7.01 -6.62 5.17
N LEU A 33 -6.52 -6.06 4.08
CA LEU A 33 -6.28 -4.61 3.95
C LEU A 33 -7.58 -3.81 3.97
N THR A 34 -8.59 -4.24 3.21
CA THR A 34 -9.86 -3.52 3.16
C THR A 34 -10.60 -3.58 4.49
N ALA A 35 -10.56 -4.71 5.20
CA ALA A 35 -11.14 -4.84 6.52
C ALA A 35 -10.47 -3.89 7.53
N TRP A 36 -9.14 -3.87 7.55
CA TRP A 36 -8.37 -2.98 8.40
C TRP A 36 -8.69 -1.50 8.14
N LEU A 37 -8.69 -1.10 6.87
CA LEU A 37 -8.97 0.28 6.48
C LEU A 37 -10.40 0.69 6.83
N SER A 38 -11.36 -0.20 6.63
CA SER A 38 -12.76 0.04 7.00
C SER A 38 -12.91 0.23 8.52
N GLU A 39 -12.21 -0.57 9.32
CA GLU A 39 -12.19 -0.42 10.78
C GLU A 39 -11.63 0.93 11.22
N LEU A 40 -10.64 1.45 10.47
CA LEU A 40 -10.08 2.78 10.71
C LEU A 40 -10.96 3.93 10.22
N GLY A 41 -12.08 3.63 9.57
CA GLY A 41 -13.02 4.65 9.07
C GLY A 41 -12.77 5.13 7.65
N TYR A 42 -11.86 4.49 6.90
CA TYR A 42 -11.67 4.83 5.49
C TYR A 42 -12.84 4.35 4.63
N ARG A 43 -13.18 5.14 3.63
CA ARG A 43 -13.95 4.66 2.50
C ARG A 43 -13.00 3.93 1.55
N VAL A 44 -13.18 2.63 1.43
CA VAL A 44 -12.32 1.78 0.61
C VAL A 44 -13.18 0.84 -0.23
N PRO A 45 -13.05 0.87 -1.56
CA PRO A 45 -13.76 -0.07 -2.43
C PRO A 45 -13.14 -1.47 -2.32
N ALA A 46 -13.76 -2.45 -2.97
CA ALA A 46 -13.15 -3.77 -3.14
C ALA A 46 -11.75 -3.62 -3.77
N PRO A 47 -10.81 -4.50 -3.41
CA PRO A 47 -9.46 -4.44 -3.99
C PRO A 47 -9.48 -4.51 -5.51
N VAL A 48 -8.64 -3.71 -6.15
CA VAL A 48 -8.40 -3.78 -7.58
C VAL A 48 -7.33 -4.83 -7.81
N VAL A 49 -7.70 -5.97 -8.37
CA VAL A 49 -6.78 -7.08 -8.66
C VAL A 49 -6.33 -7.00 -10.10
N VAL A 50 -5.02 -6.87 -10.30
CA VAL A 50 -4.44 -6.70 -11.64
C VAL A 50 -3.26 -7.66 -11.84
N PRO A 51 -2.94 -8.04 -13.08
CA PRO A 51 -1.72 -8.80 -13.34
C PRO A 51 -0.48 -7.96 -13.03
N ASP A 52 0.62 -8.65 -12.75
CA ASP A 52 1.93 -8.00 -12.62
C ASP A 52 2.29 -7.27 -13.92
N GLY A 53 2.98 -6.15 -13.79
CA GLY A 53 3.43 -5.35 -14.92
C GLY A 53 2.72 -4.00 -15.05
N PRO A 54 2.54 -3.49 -16.27
CA PRO A 54 2.00 -2.13 -16.51
C PRO A 54 0.62 -1.86 -15.91
N ALA A 55 -0.21 -2.90 -15.77
CA ALA A 55 -1.53 -2.75 -15.15
C ALA A 55 -1.46 -2.24 -13.71
N VAL A 56 -0.37 -2.55 -12.98
CA VAL A 56 -0.14 -2.01 -11.64
C VAL A 56 0.02 -0.49 -11.70
N GLY A 57 0.86 0.01 -12.60
CA GLY A 57 1.06 1.45 -12.80
C GLY A 57 -0.22 2.18 -13.20
N GLU A 58 -1.04 1.57 -14.05
CA GLU A 58 -2.34 2.13 -14.44
C GLU A 58 -3.29 2.23 -13.25
N ALA A 59 -3.34 1.20 -12.40
CA ALA A 59 -4.17 1.21 -11.20
C ALA A 59 -3.69 2.27 -10.19
N VAL A 60 -2.38 2.41 -10.01
CA VAL A 60 -1.79 3.46 -9.17
C VAL A 60 -2.18 4.84 -9.70
N LYS A 61 -2.01 5.07 -11.01
CA LYS A 61 -2.37 6.33 -11.65
C LYS A 61 -3.84 6.68 -11.43
N THR A 62 -4.73 5.71 -11.61
CA THR A 62 -6.17 5.91 -11.39
C THR A 62 -6.46 6.35 -9.96
N GLY A 63 -5.87 5.69 -8.96
CA GLY A 63 -6.04 6.08 -7.57
C GLY A 63 -5.53 7.48 -7.26
N LEU A 64 -4.41 7.86 -7.85
CA LEU A 64 -3.86 9.21 -7.70
C LEU A 64 -4.72 10.27 -8.40
N ASP A 65 -5.25 9.99 -9.58
CA ASP A 65 -6.17 10.88 -10.27
C ASP A 65 -7.47 11.10 -9.48
N GLU A 66 -7.92 10.09 -8.75
CA GLU A 66 -9.05 10.16 -7.83
C GLU A 66 -8.71 10.85 -6.50
N GLN A 67 -7.45 11.18 -6.27
CA GLN A 67 -6.97 11.86 -5.07
C GLN A 67 -7.31 11.12 -3.77
N VAL A 68 -7.11 9.81 -3.75
CA VAL A 68 -7.23 9.04 -2.50
C VAL A 68 -6.18 9.50 -1.49
N ASP A 69 -6.47 9.33 -0.22
CA ASP A 69 -5.54 9.72 0.86
C ASP A 69 -4.44 8.68 1.07
N LEU A 70 -4.78 7.40 0.86
CA LEU A 70 -3.88 6.27 1.04
C LEU A 70 -4.04 5.29 -0.12
N LEU A 71 -2.92 4.93 -0.75
CA LEU A 71 -2.88 3.93 -1.80
C LEU A 71 -1.88 2.84 -1.40
N ILE A 72 -2.39 1.63 -1.23
CA ILE A 72 -1.59 0.48 -0.86
C ILE A 72 -1.60 -0.54 -1.99
N THR A 73 -0.42 -0.97 -2.40
CA THR A 73 -0.29 -2.14 -3.27
C THR A 73 0.18 -3.34 -2.46
N SER A 74 -0.19 -4.53 -2.85
CA SER A 74 0.31 -5.79 -2.28
C SER A 74 0.70 -6.73 -3.40
N GLY A 75 1.91 -7.28 -3.33
CA GLY A 75 2.45 -8.18 -4.33
C GLY A 75 3.41 -7.52 -5.31
N GLY A 76 4.12 -8.33 -6.07
CA GLY A 76 5.06 -7.90 -7.09
C GLY A 76 6.30 -7.18 -6.58
N THR A 77 6.71 -7.42 -5.33
CA THR A 77 7.84 -6.73 -4.70
C THR A 77 9.10 -7.57 -4.56
N GLY A 78 9.09 -8.82 -5.02
CA GLY A 78 10.25 -9.70 -4.95
C GLY A 78 11.26 -9.51 -6.08
N ILE A 79 12.02 -10.56 -6.36
CA ILE A 79 13.09 -10.54 -7.36
C ILE A 79 12.80 -11.43 -8.57
N SER A 80 11.58 -11.96 -8.67
CA SER A 80 11.16 -12.68 -9.88
C SER A 80 11.04 -11.72 -11.07
N PRO A 81 11.23 -12.20 -12.30
CA PRO A 81 11.18 -11.33 -13.48
C PRO A 81 9.86 -10.54 -13.65
N SER A 82 8.75 -11.09 -13.15
CA SER A 82 7.44 -10.41 -13.19
C SER A 82 7.21 -9.44 -12.04
N ASP A 83 8.06 -9.44 -11.01
CA ASP A 83 7.94 -8.55 -9.85
C ASP A 83 8.44 -7.15 -10.22
N VAL A 84 7.54 -6.27 -10.63
CA VAL A 84 7.88 -4.93 -11.09
C VAL A 84 7.03 -3.83 -10.42
N THR A 85 6.33 -4.17 -9.32
CA THR A 85 5.50 -3.19 -8.63
C THR A 85 6.26 -1.94 -8.19
N PRO A 86 7.48 -2.03 -7.62
CA PRO A 86 8.24 -0.83 -7.28
C PRO A 86 8.53 0.05 -8.49
N GLU A 87 8.91 -0.55 -9.61
CA GLU A 87 9.21 0.17 -10.86
C GLU A 87 7.97 0.83 -11.47
N GLN A 88 6.80 0.24 -11.28
CA GLN A 88 5.52 0.80 -11.71
C GLN A 88 5.01 1.92 -10.79
N THR A 89 5.47 1.96 -9.55
CA THR A 89 5.06 2.94 -8.55
C THR A 89 5.99 4.16 -8.53
N LEU A 90 7.27 3.94 -8.63
CA LEU A 90 8.30 4.98 -8.46
C LEU A 90 8.07 6.24 -9.29
N PRO A 91 7.69 6.17 -10.58
CA PRO A 91 7.50 7.37 -11.39
C PRO A 91 6.44 8.35 -10.87
N PHE A 92 5.52 7.89 -10.04
CA PHE A 92 4.44 8.71 -9.49
C PHE A 92 4.80 9.39 -8.17
N LEU A 93 5.90 8.99 -7.54
CA LEU A 93 6.26 9.52 -6.22
C LEU A 93 6.99 10.86 -6.35
N ASP A 94 6.51 11.85 -5.61
CA ASP A 94 7.20 13.15 -5.46
C ASP A 94 8.39 13.02 -4.52
N ARG A 95 8.20 12.28 -3.42
CA ARG A 95 9.21 12.01 -2.40
C ARG A 95 9.14 10.56 -1.98
N GLN A 96 10.28 9.96 -1.75
CA GLN A 96 10.35 8.64 -1.15
C GLN A 96 10.43 8.74 0.37
N LEU A 97 9.81 7.78 1.05
CA LEU A 97 9.85 7.63 2.51
C LEU A 97 10.48 6.28 2.84
N PRO A 98 11.81 6.15 2.72
CA PRO A 98 12.49 4.85 2.82
C PRO A 98 12.34 4.20 4.21
N GLY A 99 12.11 4.98 5.26
CA GLY A 99 11.93 4.45 6.60
C GLY A 99 10.72 3.50 6.74
N ILE A 100 9.68 3.70 5.94
CA ILE A 100 8.50 2.82 5.97
C ILE A 100 8.85 1.41 5.48
N PRO A 101 9.33 1.21 4.25
CA PRO A 101 9.69 -0.14 3.80
C PRO A 101 10.86 -0.74 4.59
N GLU A 102 11.78 0.05 5.09
CA GLU A 102 12.86 -0.44 5.97
C GLU A 102 12.29 -1.05 7.25
N ALA A 103 11.35 -0.38 7.90
CA ALA A 103 10.69 -0.88 9.11
C ALA A 103 9.90 -2.16 8.83
N ILE A 104 9.21 -2.23 7.70
CA ILE A 104 8.45 -3.42 7.30
C ILE A 104 9.40 -4.61 7.06
N ARG A 105 10.50 -4.39 6.35
CA ARG A 105 11.51 -5.43 6.13
C ARG A 105 12.15 -5.91 7.42
N ALA A 106 12.50 -4.98 8.32
CA ALA A 106 13.10 -5.32 9.60
C ALA A 106 12.14 -6.17 10.46
N LEU A 107 10.88 -5.79 10.53
CA LEU A 107 9.86 -6.55 11.27
C LEU A 107 9.66 -7.93 10.64
N GLY A 108 9.57 -8.03 9.33
CA GLY A 108 9.42 -9.29 8.62
C GLY A 108 10.62 -10.21 8.79
N ALA A 109 11.84 -9.67 8.75
CA ALA A 109 13.08 -10.43 8.89
C ALA A 109 13.20 -11.12 10.25
N SER A 110 12.59 -10.59 11.31
CA SER A 110 12.55 -11.23 12.61
C SER A 110 11.78 -12.55 12.62
N LYS A 111 10.94 -12.78 11.63
CA LYS A 111 10.10 -13.98 11.48
C LYS A 111 10.53 -14.84 10.30
N THR A 112 10.88 -14.21 9.18
CA THR A 112 11.19 -14.85 7.91
C THR A 112 12.41 -14.16 7.29
N PRO A 113 13.58 -14.83 7.23
CA PRO A 113 14.80 -14.20 6.71
C PRO A 113 14.64 -13.62 5.30
N ALA A 114 13.84 -14.24 4.44
CA ALA A 114 13.63 -13.79 3.07
C ALA A 114 12.87 -12.47 2.96
N ALA A 115 12.29 -11.95 4.04
CA ALA A 115 11.60 -10.67 4.05
C ALA A 115 12.49 -9.51 3.60
N ILE A 116 13.80 -9.61 3.79
CA ILE A 116 14.75 -8.58 3.34
C ILE A 116 14.86 -8.47 1.82
N LEU A 117 14.34 -9.45 1.07
CA LEU A 117 14.34 -9.42 -0.40
C LEU A 117 13.20 -8.57 -0.97
N SER A 118 12.26 -8.15 -0.15
CA SER A 118 11.21 -7.24 -0.61
C SER A 118 11.83 -5.91 -1.05
N ARG A 119 11.49 -5.49 -2.26
CA ARG A 119 11.95 -4.23 -2.86
C ARG A 119 10.87 -3.15 -2.81
N GLY A 120 9.82 -3.37 -2.02
CA GLY A 120 8.73 -2.41 -1.88
C GLY A 120 9.24 -1.02 -1.50
N ILE A 121 8.57 0.00 -2.02
CA ILE A 121 8.86 1.39 -1.76
C ILE A 121 7.65 2.08 -1.13
N ALA A 122 7.87 3.23 -0.55
CA ALA A 122 6.82 4.10 -0.04
C ALA A 122 7.18 5.55 -0.30
N GLY A 123 6.19 6.38 -0.45
CA GLY A 123 6.41 7.79 -0.68
C GLY A 123 5.11 8.59 -0.74
N THR A 124 5.26 9.83 -1.13
CA THR A 124 4.13 10.76 -1.30
C THR A 124 3.92 11.08 -2.77
N ALA A 125 2.67 11.23 -3.16
CA ALA A 125 2.27 11.76 -4.46
C ALA A 125 1.15 12.77 -4.20
N GLY A 126 1.48 14.07 -4.26
CA GLY A 126 0.57 15.11 -3.77
C GLY A 126 0.27 14.90 -2.29
N ARG A 127 -1.01 14.74 -1.96
CA ARG A 127 -1.47 14.43 -0.60
C ARG A 127 -1.86 12.96 -0.41
N THR A 128 -1.36 12.10 -1.26
CA THR A 128 -1.56 10.64 -1.15
C THR A 128 -0.30 10.00 -0.58
N LEU A 129 -0.46 9.20 0.47
CA LEU A 129 0.58 8.26 0.90
C LEU A 129 0.48 7.00 0.05
N VAL A 130 1.57 6.61 -0.59
CA VAL A 130 1.64 5.41 -1.43
C VAL A 130 2.61 4.42 -0.79
N VAL A 131 2.17 3.17 -0.61
CA VAL A 131 2.99 2.13 0.02
C VAL A 131 2.86 0.81 -0.72
N ASN A 132 4.00 0.23 -1.09
CA ASN A 132 4.05 -1.15 -1.58
C ASN A 132 4.21 -2.11 -0.39
N LEU A 133 3.37 -3.13 -0.32
CA LEU A 133 3.48 -4.21 0.65
C LEU A 133 3.79 -5.53 -0.05
N PRO A 134 4.42 -6.48 0.68
CA PRO A 134 4.61 -7.83 0.14
C PRO A 134 3.29 -8.52 -0.19
N GLY A 135 3.35 -9.55 -1.01
CA GLY A 135 2.17 -10.33 -1.42
C GLY A 135 1.73 -11.40 -0.42
N SER A 136 2.42 -11.58 0.69
CA SER A 136 2.07 -12.56 1.71
C SER A 136 1.19 -11.96 2.81
N ARG A 137 0.36 -12.80 3.43
CA ARG A 137 -0.47 -12.38 4.57
C ARG A 137 0.38 -11.86 5.72
N GLY A 138 1.51 -12.51 6.01
CA GLY A 138 2.44 -12.06 7.04
C GLY A 138 3.04 -10.69 6.74
N GLY A 139 3.47 -10.48 5.50
CA GLY A 139 4.01 -9.19 5.07
C GLY A 139 2.99 -8.06 5.13
N VAL A 140 1.75 -8.35 4.78
CA VAL A 140 0.65 -7.38 4.88
C VAL A 140 0.37 -7.02 6.34
N ARG A 141 0.34 -7.99 7.24
CA ARG A 141 0.17 -7.72 8.67
C ARG A 141 1.32 -6.92 9.26
N ASP A 142 2.54 -7.19 8.85
CA ASP A 142 3.70 -6.38 9.23
C ASP A 142 3.55 -4.94 8.73
N GLY A 143 3.10 -4.77 7.50
CA GLY A 143 2.81 -3.45 6.93
C GLY A 143 1.76 -2.68 7.73
N ILE A 144 0.68 -3.34 8.11
CA ILE A 144 -0.36 -2.76 8.96
C ILE A 144 0.23 -2.29 10.29
N SER A 145 1.03 -3.13 10.94
CA SER A 145 1.66 -2.80 12.22
C SER A 145 2.57 -1.58 12.14
N VAL A 146 3.27 -1.39 11.02
CA VAL A 146 4.14 -0.24 10.80
C VAL A 146 3.34 1.02 10.45
N LEU A 147 2.32 0.89 9.60
CA LEU A 147 1.58 2.04 9.08
C LEU A 147 0.59 2.63 10.09
N GLU A 148 -0.14 1.80 10.81
CA GLU A 148 -1.23 2.27 11.66
C GLU A 148 -0.79 3.37 12.63
N PRO A 149 0.34 3.24 13.36
CA PRO A 149 0.77 4.27 14.30
C PRO A 149 1.15 5.62 13.68
N ILE A 150 1.45 5.66 12.38
CA ILE A 150 1.97 6.87 11.73
C ILE A 150 0.96 7.59 10.84
N LEU A 151 -0.17 6.98 10.49
CA LEU A 151 -1.09 7.53 9.50
C LEU A 151 -1.61 8.92 9.88
N ALA A 152 -2.05 9.11 11.11
CA ALA A 152 -2.55 10.41 11.56
C ALA A 152 -1.48 11.50 11.41
N HIS A 153 -0.23 11.19 11.76
CA HIS A 153 0.88 12.13 11.66
C HIS A 153 1.20 12.48 10.20
N VAL A 154 1.14 11.49 9.30
CA VAL A 154 1.34 11.73 7.86
C VAL A 154 0.33 12.75 7.34
N TYR A 155 -0.94 12.58 7.69
CA TYR A 155 -1.98 13.50 7.22
C TYR A 155 -1.86 14.89 7.85
N ASP A 156 -1.41 14.99 9.08
CA ASP A 156 -1.10 16.26 9.70
C ASP A 156 0.01 17.00 8.95
N GLN A 157 1.05 16.30 8.56
CA GLN A 157 2.14 16.87 7.74
C GLN A 157 1.65 17.31 6.36
N PHE A 158 0.76 16.55 5.73
CA PHE A 158 0.16 16.95 4.44
C PHE A 158 -0.62 18.27 4.53
N ARG A 159 -1.17 18.57 5.69
CA ARG A 159 -1.85 19.84 5.95
C ARG A 159 -0.93 20.96 6.42
N GLY A 160 0.37 20.70 6.47
CA GLY A 160 1.36 21.67 6.96
C GLY A 160 1.48 21.69 8.48
N GLY A 161 0.98 20.66 9.17
CA GLY A 161 1.11 20.52 10.62
C GLY A 161 2.58 20.38 11.04
N GLY A 162 2.92 20.96 12.20
CA GLY A 162 4.26 20.90 12.75
C GLY A 162 4.62 19.54 13.32
N HIS A 163 5.88 19.36 13.62
CA HIS A 163 6.45 18.21 14.30
C HIS A 163 6.18 18.24 15.80
#